data_227ef342b94630fda53293a4322dd84a
#
_entry.id   227ef342b94630fda53293a4322dd84a
#
_cell.length_a   1.000
_cell.length_b   1.000
_cell.length_c   1.000
_cell.angle_alpha   90.00
_cell.angle_beta   90.00
_cell.angle_gamma   90.00
#
_symmetry.space_group_name_H-M   'P 1'
#
loop_
_entity.id
_entity.type
_entity.pdbx_description
1 polymer ?
#
loop_
_entity_poly.entity_id
_entity_poly.type
_entity_poly.pdbx_seq_one_letter_code
_entity_poly.pdbx_strand_id
1 'polypeptide(L)'
;MGERVLVSVVMITYGHEKYIRQAIEGVLMQEGDFDLELVIANDCSPDNTDAVVQDVLSHHSNAHWIRYVRHEKNIGMMPNFIFALQQAKGKYVALCDGDDYWTDPFKLQKQVAFLEANSDYVIHSSGAKLIKDDILTEESIGFGKESKAFEITDFYRNNNLVSCT
;
A
#
# COMPACT_ATOMS: atom_id res chain seq x y z
N MET A 1 4.40 8.53 27.75
CA MET A 1 3.73 7.95 26.57
C MET A 1 4.84 7.51 25.64
N GLY A 2 4.89 6.25 25.24
CA GLY A 2 5.87 5.79 24.26
C GLY A 2 5.67 6.49 22.91
N GLU A 3 6.73 6.63 22.14
CA GLU A 3 6.67 7.16 20.78
C GLU A 3 5.82 6.21 19.92
N ARG A 4 4.84 6.73 19.17
CA ARG A 4 4.00 5.91 18.29
C ARG A 4 4.82 5.41 17.11
N VAL A 5 4.57 4.18 16.70
CA VAL A 5 5.23 3.61 15.51
C VAL A 5 4.73 4.34 14.28
N LEU A 6 5.64 4.83 13.44
CA LEU A 6 5.29 5.38 12.13
C LEU A 6 5.22 4.26 11.09
N VAL A 7 4.13 4.21 10.34
CA VAL A 7 3.94 3.35 9.17
C VAL A 7 3.94 4.21 7.91
N SER A 8 4.83 3.91 6.97
CA SER A 8 4.81 4.54 5.65
C SER A 8 4.07 3.62 4.68
N VAL A 9 2.95 4.07 4.14
CA VAL A 9 2.31 3.41 3.00
C VAL A 9 2.93 3.96 1.72
N VAL A 10 3.41 3.08 0.86
CA VAL A 10 4.00 3.41 -0.44
C VAL A 10 3.03 3.01 -1.53
N MET A 11 2.66 3.99 -2.37
CA MET A 11 1.73 3.84 -3.47
C MET A 11 2.35 4.37 -4.75
N ILE A 12 2.55 3.50 -5.74
CA ILE A 12 2.94 3.92 -7.09
C ILE A 12 1.71 3.97 -7.99
N THR A 13 1.71 4.88 -8.96
CA THR A 13 0.56 5.00 -9.87
C THR A 13 0.99 5.46 -11.26
N TYR A 14 0.34 4.88 -12.29
CA TYR A 14 0.45 5.31 -13.69
C TYR A 14 -0.80 4.91 -14.47
N GLY A 15 -1.62 5.91 -14.84
CA GLY A 15 -2.84 5.66 -15.63
C GLY A 15 -4.00 5.06 -14.82
N HIS A 16 -4.13 5.42 -13.53
CA HIS A 16 -5.12 4.84 -12.61
C HIS A 16 -6.26 5.80 -12.25
N GLU A 17 -6.70 6.69 -13.15
CA GLU A 17 -7.75 7.69 -12.88
C GLU A 17 -9.05 7.10 -12.29
N LYS A 18 -9.37 5.84 -12.65
CA LYS A 18 -10.59 5.15 -12.19
C LYS A 18 -10.46 4.57 -10.78
N TYR A 19 -9.25 4.25 -10.34
CA TYR A 19 -9.00 3.44 -9.15
C TYR A 19 -8.35 4.22 -8.02
N ILE A 20 -7.47 5.18 -8.36
CA ILE A 20 -6.59 5.87 -7.42
C ILE A 20 -7.32 6.52 -6.24
N ARG A 21 -8.54 7.04 -6.43
CA ARG A 21 -9.34 7.58 -5.33
C ARG A 21 -9.64 6.51 -4.29
N GLN A 22 -10.13 5.36 -4.73
CA GLN A 22 -10.49 4.26 -3.83
C GLN A 22 -9.25 3.69 -3.13
N ALA A 23 -8.11 3.60 -3.83
CA ALA A 23 -6.84 3.21 -3.26
C ALA A 23 -6.42 4.14 -2.11
N ILE A 24 -6.45 5.45 -2.34
CA ILE A 24 -6.13 6.46 -1.33
C ILE A 24 -7.10 6.39 -0.15
N GLU A 25 -8.41 6.34 -0.39
CA GLU A 25 -9.43 6.27 0.66
C GLU A 25 -9.26 5.01 1.52
N GLY A 26 -8.90 3.85 0.92
CA GLY A 26 -8.60 2.62 1.63
C GLY A 26 -7.42 2.74 2.60
N VAL A 27 -6.45 3.60 2.28
CA VAL A 27 -5.34 3.92 3.19
C VAL A 27 -5.76 4.95 4.24
N LEU A 28 -6.44 6.01 3.83
CA LEU A 28 -6.82 7.12 4.74
C LEU A 28 -7.89 6.74 5.77
N MET A 29 -8.62 5.63 5.57
CA MET A 29 -9.55 5.09 6.55
C MET A 29 -8.89 4.24 7.63
N GLN A 30 -7.57 3.98 7.57
CA GLN A 30 -6.91 3.10 8.52
C GLN A 30 -6.92 3.69 9.93
N GLU A 31 -7.26 2.84 10.89
CA GLU A 31 -7.35 3.16 12.32
C GLU A 31 -6.37 2.31 13.12
N GLY A 32 -5.74 2.91 14.14
CA GLY A 32 -4.85 2.16 15.01
C GLY A 32 -3.98 3.03 15.91
N ASP A 33 -3.16 2.37 16.71
CA ASP A 33 -2.20 3.01 17.61
C ASP A 33 -0.82 3.15 16.95
N PHE A 34 -0.81 3.82 15.81
CA PHE A 34 0.37 4.16 15.01
C PHE A 34 0.18 5.52 14.35
N ASP A 35 1.26 6.14 13.92
CA ASP A 35 1.24 7.29 13.02
C ASP A 35 1.35 6.80 11.58
N LEU A 36 0.73 7.49 10.63
CA LEU A 36 0.68 7.08 9.22
C LEU A 36 1.13 8.21 8.30
N GLU A 37 1.96 7.87 7.33
CA GLU A 37 2.18 8.67 6.13
C GLU A 37 1.85 7.85 4.88
N LEU A 38 1.30 8.50 3.86
CA LEU A 38 1.04 7.91 2.54
C LEU A 38 1.91 8.60 1.50
N VAL A 39 2.88 7.89 0.96
CA VAL A 39 3.75 8.37 -0.12
C VAL A 39 3.17 7.91 -1.44
N ILE A 40 2.68 8.86 -2.25
CA ILE A 40 2.16 8.58 -3.59
C ILE A 40 3.16 9.07 -4.62
N ALA A 41 3.67 8.16 -5.46
CA ALA A 41 4.55 8.48 -6.57
C ALA A 41 3.85 8.23 -7.91
N ASN A 42 3.48 9.32 -8.59
CA ASN A 42 2.84 9.30 -9.90
C ASN A 42 3.89 9.38 -10.99
N ASP A 43 3.99 8.34 -11.80
CA ASP A 43 4.98 8.21 -12.87
C ASP A 43 4.58 8.96 -14.15
N CYS A 44 4.17 10.23 -14.00
CA CYS A 44 3.71 11.06 -15.10
C CYS A 44 2.51 10.46 -15.83
N SER A 45 1.45 10.08 -15.10
CA SER A 45 0.22 9.52 -15.67
C SER A 45 -0.30 10.36 -16.83
N PRO A 46 -0.70 9.74 -17.96
CA PRO A 46 -1.20 10.44 -19.14
C PRO A 46 -2.69 10.80 -19.06
N ASP A 47 -3.39 10.22 -18.08
CA ASP A 47 -4.83 10.41 -17.82
C ASP A 47 -5.09 11.42 -16.69
N ASN A 48 -6.31 11.43 -16.12
CA ASN A 48 -6.70 12.35 -15.05
C ASN A 48 -6.26 11.89 -13.64
N THR A 49 -5.37 10.90 -13.49
CA THR A 49 -4.87 10.43 -12.19
C THR A 49 -4.40 11.60 -11.31
N ASP A 50 -3.63 12.54 -11.87
CA ASP A 50 -3.14 13.71 -11.13
C ASP A 50 -4.29 14.56 -10.59
N ALA A 51 -5.28 14.87 -11.41
CA ALA A 51 -6.44 15.68 -11.00
C ALA A 51 -7.25 15.01 -9.89
N VAL A 52 -7.41 13.68 -9.93
CA VAL A 52 -8.08 12.91 -8.88
C VAL A 52 -7.32 12.98 -7.55
N VAL A 53 -5.99 12.85 -7.58
CA VAL A 53 -5.15 12.99 -6.37
C VAL A 53 -5.25 14.40 -5.79
N GLN A 54 -5.17 15.45 -6.64
CA GLN A 54 -5.29 16.85 -6.20
C GLN A 54 -6.65 17.13 -5.56
N ASP A 55 -7.72 16.53 -6.06
CA ASP A 55 -9.05 16.66 -5.47
C ASP A 55 -9.09 16.04 -4.05
N VAL A 56 -8.52 14.84 -3.86
CA VAL A 56 -8.40 14.24 -2.53
C VAL A 56 -7.57 15.10 -1.60
N LEU A 57 -6.42 15.61 -2.06
CA LEU A 57 -5.55 16.50 -1.26
C LEU A 57 -6.28 17.77 -0.81
N SER A 58 -7.22 18.26 -1.61
CA SER A 58 -7.94 19.50 -1.32
C SER A 58 -9.13 19.32 -0.38
N HIS A 59 -9.71 18.12 -0.31
CA HIS A 59 -11.00 17.93 0.36
C HIS A 59 -11.00 16.86 1.47
N HIS A 60 -10.04 15.94 1.50
CA HIS A 60 -10.04 14.87 2.49
C HIS A 60 -9.49 15.34 3.85
N SER A 61 -10.16 14.99 4.95
CA SER A 61 -9.77 15.40 6.32
C SER A 61 -8.35 14.93 6.71
N ASN A 62 -7.93 13.76 6.22
CA ASN A 62 -6.62 13.16 6.49
C ASN A 62 -5.60 13.43 5.36
N ALA A 63 -5.86 14.40 4.47
CA ALA A 63 -4.95 14.75 3.37
C ALA A 63 -3.53 15.11 3.87
N HIS A 64 -3.41 15.58 5.11
CA HIS A 64 -2.12 15.91 5.74
C HIS A 64 -1.20 14.70 5.95
N TRP A 65 -1.71 13.45 5.84
CA TRP A 65 -0.88 12.25 5.83
C TRP A 65 -0.23 12.00 4.48
N ILE A 66 -0.73 12.64 3.39
CA ILE A 66 -0.28 12.36 2.03
C ILE A 66 0.94 13.20 1.69
N ARG A 67 1.97 12.53 1.19
CA ARG A 67 3.07 13.13 0.46
C ARG A 67 2.98 12.69 -0.99
N TYR A 68 2.55 13.59 -1.85
CA TYR A 68 2.38 13.34 -3.28
C TYR A 68 3.54 13.88 -4.09
N VAL A 69 4.07 13.07 -4.99
CA VAL A 69 5.08 13.46 -5.98
C VAL A 69 4.61 12.99 -7.35
N ARG A 70 4.60 13.91 -8.31
CA ARG A 70 4.42 13.60 -9.72
C ARG A 70 5.72 13.82 -10.46
N HIS A 71 6.21 12.82 -11.18
CA HIS A 71 7.40 12.95 -12.02
C HIS A 71 7.11 13.81 -13.24
N GLU A 72 8.11 14.54 -13.73
CA GLU A 72 8.02 15.35 -14.95
C GLU A 72 7.92 14.49 -16.22
N LYS A 73 8.40 13.25 -16.15
CA LYS A 73 8.33 12.25 -17.23
C LYS A 73 8.18 10.86 -16.64
N ASN A 74 7.65 9.94 -17.43
CA ASN A 74 7.62 8.52 -17.05
C ASN A 74 9.05 8.00 -16.94
N ILE A 75 9.38 7.43 -15.76
CA ILE A 75 10.69 6.86 -15.44
C ILE A 75 10.64 5.33 -15.36
N GLY A 76 9.44 4.75 -15.45
CA GLY A 76 9.19 3.32 -15.38
C GLY A 76 8.85 2.82 -13.97
N MET A 77 8.10 1.72 -13.91
CA MET A 77 7.55 1.16 -12.68
C MET A 77 8.61 0.95 -11.59
N MET A 78 9.71 0.24 -11.89
CA MET A 78 10.73 -0.07 -10.87
C MET A 78 11.49 1.15 -10.37
N PRO A 79 11.97 2.08 -11.22
CA PRO A 79 12.56 3.32 -10.74
C PRO A 79 11.59 4.16 -9.90
N ASN A 80 10.30 4.22 -10.27
CA ASN A 80 9.27 4.91 -9.51
C ASN A 80 9.03 4.25 -8.14
N PHE A 81 8.99 2.92 -8.10
CA PHE A 81 8.85 2.17 -6.84
C PHE A 81 10.05 2.39 -5.90
N ILE A 82 11.28 2.31 -6.43
CA ILE A 82 12.50 2.58 -5.65
C ILE A 82 12.48 4.02 -5.12
N PHE A 83 12.11 4.99 -5.96
CA PHE A 83 11.96 6.38 -5.54
C PHE A 83 10.96 6.51 -4.38
N ALA A 84 9.77 5.90 -4.50
CA ALA A 84 8.74 5.96 -3.46
C ALA A 84 9.20 5.32 -2.16
N LEU A 85 9.88 4.16 -2.21
CA LEU A 85 10.47 3.51 -1.03
C LEU A 85 11.51 4.41 -0.33
N GLN A 86 12.33 5.13 -1.08
CA GLN A 86 13.33 6.05 -0.50
C GLN A 86 12.70 7.25 0.21
N GLN A 87 11.44 7.56 -0.07
CA GLN A 87 10.70 8.61 0.63
C GLN A 87 10.10 8.15 1.96
N ALA A 88 9.94 6.85 2.18
CA ALA A 88 9.38 6.27 3.39
C ALA A 88 10.27 6.55 4.61
N LYS A 89 9.67 6.95 5.74
CA LYS A 89 10.35 7.27 7.00
C LYS A 89 9.93 6.36 8.15
N GLY A 90 8.90 5.55 7.92
CA GLY A 90 8.31 4.69 8.93
C GLY A 90 9.20 3.53 9.33
N LYS A 91 9.00 3.05 10.54
CA LYS A 91 9.57 1.77 11.01
C LYS A 91 9.10 0.62 10.13
N TYR A 92 7.85 0.67 9.68
CA TYR A 92 7.26 -0.29 8.76
C TYR A 92 6.88 0.39 7.45
N VAL A 93 7.04 -0.35 6.37
CA VAL A 93 6.59 0.06 5.03
C VAL A 93 5.48 -0.91 4.60
N ALA A 94 4.31 -0.36 4.30
CA ALA A 94 3.20 -1.09 3.70
C ALA A 94 3.08 -0.72 2.22
N LEU A 95 2.73 -1.69 1.38
CA LEU A 95 2.57 -1.49 -0.06
C LEU A 95 1.08 -1.51 -0.41
N CYS A 96 0.66 -0.55 -1.24
CA CYS A 96 -0.68 -0.48 -1.82
C CYS A 96 -0.56 0.21 -3.17
N ASP A 97 -0.70 -0.50 -4.27
CA ASP A 97 -0.62 0.09 -5.59
C ASP A 97 -1.85 0.96 -5.90
N GLY A 98 -1.73 1.90 -6.84
CA GLY A 98 -2.78 2.88 -7.13
C GLY A 98 -4.04 2.32 -7.80
N ASP A 99 -4.06 1.04 -8.12
CA ASP A 99 -5.19 0.25 -8.65
C ASP A 99 -5.70 -0.81 -7.68
N ASP A 100 -5.09 -0.92 -6.49
CA ASP A 100 -5.53 -1.78 -5.40
C ASP A 100 -6.16 -0.98 -4.26
N TYR A 101 -7.04 -1.58 -3.46
CA TYR A 101 -7.60 -0.90 -2.29
C TYR A 101 -7.81 -1.83 -1.10
N TRP A 102 -7.69 -1.25 0.09
CA TRP A 102 -7.95 -1.94 1.34
C TRP A 102 -9.40 -1.75 1.79
N THR A 103 -9.97 -2.81 2.38
CA THR A 103 -11.37 -2.83 2.83
C THR A 103 -11.51 -2.92 4.35
N ASP A 104 -10.45 -3.30 5.06
CA ASP A 104 -10.46 -3.45 6.51
C ASP A 104 -9.77 -2.23 7.16
N PRO A 105 -10.49 -1.39 7.92
CA PRO A 105 -9.90 -0.22 8.57
C PRO A 105 -8.84 -0.57 9.63
N PHE A 106 -8.80 -1.79 10.10
CA PHE A 106 -7.83 -2.28 11.09
C PHE A 106 -6.74 -3.16 10.49
N LYS A 107 -6.58 -3.17 9.15
CA LYS A 107 -5.54 -3.97 8.48
C LYS A 107 -4.16 -3.65 9.03
N LEU A 108 -3.76 -2.38 9.00
CA LEU A 108 -2.43 -1.97 9.49
C LEU A 108 -2.27 -2.21 10.98
N GLN A 109 -3.31 -1.95 11.80
CA GLN A 109 -3.25 -2.22 13.24
C GLN A 109 -2.93 -3.68 13.53
N LYS A 110 -3.58 -4.61 12.82
CA LYS A 110 -3.33 -6.05 12.98
C LYS A 110 -1.90 -6.43 12.58
N GLN A 111 -1.42 -5.87 11.47
CA GLN A 111 -0.08 -6.15 10.95
C GLN A 111 1.03 -5.57 11.84
N VAL A 112 0.87 -4.34 12.29
CA VAL A 112 1.82 -3.69 13.22
C VAL A 112 1.86 -4.44 14.54
N ALA A 113 0.68 -4.74 15.14
CA ALA A 113 0.62 -5.48 16.40
C ALA A 113 1.29 -6.86 16.30
N PHE A 114 1.12 -7.55 15.17
CA PHE A 114 1.79 -8.83 14.94
C PHE A 114 3.31 -8.67 14.88
N LEU A 115 3.83 -7.73 14.09
CA LEU A 115 5.26 -7.53 13.92
C LEU A 115 5.93 -7.01 15.20
N GLU A 116 5.25 -6.16 15.98
CA GLU A 116 5.75 -5.71 17.29
C GLU A 116 5.82 -6.85 18.31
N ALA A 117 4.87 -7.80 18.26
CA ALA A 117 4.84 -8.95 19.17
C ALA A 117 5.77 -10.09 18.75
N ASN A 118 6.24 -10.11 17.49
CA ASN A 118 6.98 -11.23 16.91
C ASN A 118 8.22 -10.72 16.15
N SER A 119 9.26 -10.38 16.87
CA SER A 119 10.48 -9.75 16.32
C SER A 119 11.27 -10.62 15.31
N ASP A 120 10.98 -11.91 15.25
CA ASP A 120 11.61 -12.84 14.30
C ASP A 120 11.00 -12.74 12.90
N TYR A 121 9.85 -12.05 12.78
CA TYR A 121 9.20 -11.79 11.49
C TYR A 121 9.54 -10.39 10.98
N VAL A 122 9.90 -10.30 9.71
CA VAL A 122 10.27 -9.05 9.04
C VAL A 122 9.23 -8.63 7.99
N ILE A 123 8.34 -9.54 7.60
CA ILE A 123 7.27 -9.30 6.61
C ILE A 123 5.99 -9.96 7.12
N HIS A 124 4.88 -9.24 6.97
CA HIS A 124 3.53 -9.76 7.16
C HIS A 124 2.71 -9.42 5.92
N SER A 125 2.04 -10.39 5.32
CA SER A 125 1.10 -10.18 4.23
C SER A 125 -0.30 -10.67 4.57
N SER A 126 -1.31 -10.14 3.90
CA SER A 126 -2.70 -10.57 4.00
C SER A 126 -3.18 -11.12 2.67
N GLY A 127 -4.25 -11.91 2.69
CA GLY A 127 -4.90 -12.35 1.46
C GLY A 127 -5.60 -11.19 0.76
N ALA A 128 -5.71 -11.29 -0.57
CA ALA A 128 -6.43 -10.35 -1.41
C ALA A 128 -7.46 -11.08 -2.28
N LYS A 129 -8.49 -10.36 -2.71
CA LYS A 129 -9.45 -10.81 -3.71
C LYS A 129 -9.18 -10.13 -5.04
N LEU A 130 -9.46 -10.82 -6.13
CA LEU A 130 -9.30 -10.26 -7.47
C LEU A 130 -10.59 -9.59 -7.94
N ILE A 131 -10.44 -8.42 -8.56
CA ILE A 131 -11.50 -7.74 -9.30
C ILE A 131 -11.14 -7.84 -10.79
N LYS A 132 -12.09 -8.31 -11.59
CA LYS A 132 -11.98 -8.37 -13.05
C LYS A 132 -13.19 -7.68 -13.66
N ASP A 133 -12.96 -6.72 -14.56
CA ASP A 133 -14.02 -5.94 -15.21
C ASP A 133 -15.01 -5.32 -14.20
N ASP A 134 -14.48 -4.72 -13.11
CA ASP A 134 -15.22 -4.12 -12.00
C ASP A 134 -16.08 -5.12 -11.19
N ILE A 135 -15.90 -6.42 -11.39
CA ILE A 135 -16.63 -7.47 -10.67
C ILE A 135 -15.69 -8.16 -9.69
N LEU A 136 -16.09 -8.19 -8.41
CA LEU A 136 -15.39 -8.97 -7.39
C LEU A 136 -15.53 -10.45 -7.71
N THR A 137 -14.40 -11.12 -7.91
CA THR A 137 -14.37 -12.56 -8.21
C THR A 137 -14.31 -13.41 -6.95
N GLU A 138 -14.60 -14.71 -7.09
CA GLU A 138 -14.36 -15.69 -6.02
C GLU A 138 -12.86 -16.06 -5.91
N GLU A 139 -12.04 -15.64 -6.88
CA GLU A 139 -10.60 -15.89 -6.84
C GLU A 139 -9.94 -15.04 -5.75
N SER A 140 -9.03 -15.66 -5.01
CA SER A 140 -8.25 -14.99 -3.97
C SER A 140 -6.77 -15.29 -4.14
N ILE A 141 -5.96 -14.30 -3.80
CA ILE A 141 -4.50 -14.42 -3.71
C ILE A 141 -4.14 -14.55 -2.23
N GLY A 142 -3.27 -15.52 -1.91
CA GLY A 142 -2.84 -15.75 -0.53
C GLY A 142 -2.98 -17.22 -0.12
N PHE A 143 -2.81 -17.49 1.17
CA PHE A 143 -2.72 -18.86 1.71
C PHE A 143 -4.04 -19.38 2.31
N GLY A 144 -5.18 -18.85 1.86
CA GLY A 144 -6.49 -19.24 2.37
C GLY A 144 -6.78 -18.68 3.76
N LYS A 145 -7.45 -19.48 4.63
CA LYS A 145 -7.84 -19.04 5.97
C LYS A 145 -6.77 -19.28 7.05
N GLU A 146 -5.69 -19.99 6.72
CA GLU A 146 -4.65 -20.34 7.66
C GLU A 146 -3.46 -19.40 7.54
N SER A 147 -2.92 -18.95 8.68
CA SER A 147 -1.65 -18.23 8.71
C SER A 147 -0.51 -19.19 8.46
N LYS A 148 0.43 -18.82 7.59
CA LYS A 148 1.60 -19.63 7.27
C LYS A 148 2.87 -18.79 7.40
N ALA A 149 3.86 -19.31 8.12
CA ALA A 149 5.18 -18.71 8.19
C ALA A 149 6.06 -19.22 7.04
N PHE A 150 6.89 -18.32 6.51
CA PHE A 150 7.85 -18.60 5.46
C PHE A 150 9.23 -18.14 5.89
N GLU A 151 10.24 -18.91 5.55
CA GLU A 151 11.63 -18.48 5.63
C GLU A 151 12.05 -17.78 4.33
N ILE A 152 13.09 -16.96 4.40
CA ILE A 152 13.61 -16.24 3.21
C ILE A 152 13.98 -17.22 2.08
N THR A 153 14.40 -18.44 2.43
CA THR A 153 14.72 -19.50 1.47
C THR A 153 13.51 -19.99 0.69
N ASP A 154 12.30 -19.90 1.25
CA ASP A 154 11.07 -20.31 0.57
C ASP A 154 10.74 -19.35 -0.58
N PHE A 155 11.05 -18.05 -0.42
CA PHE A 155 10.88 -17.06 -1.49
C PHE A 155 11.79 -17.33 -2.68
N TYR A 156 13.02 -17.79 -2.44
CA TYR A 156 13.95 -18.12 -3.53
C TYR A 156 13.59 -19.43 -4.26
N ARG A 157 12.93 -20.38 -3.57
CA ARG A 157 12.61 -21.69 -4.16
C ARG A 157 11.32 -21.69 -4.97
N ASN A 158 10.38 -20.85 -4.62
CA ASN A 158 9.01 -21.01 -5.14
C ASN A 158 8.60 -19.97 -6.19
N ASN A 159 9.43 -19.05 -6.63
CA ASN A 159 9.14 -17.99 -7.63
C ASN A 159 7.76 -17.27 -7.46
N ASN A 160 7.05 -17.57 -6.38
CA ASN A 160 5.73 -17.06 -6.05
C ASN A 160 5.88 -16.01 -4.94
N LEU A 161 6.65 -14.96 -5.21
CA LEU A 161 6.44 -13.69 -4.54
C LEU A 161 5.05 -13.22 -4.96
N VAL A 162 4.06 -13.63 -4.19
CA VAL A 162 2.76 -12.99 -4.26
C VAL A 162 2.96 -11.63 -3.65
N SER A 163 3.10 -10.63 -4.48
CA SER A 163 2.94 -9.25 -4.08
C SER A 163 1.48 -9.13 -3.65
N CYS A 164 1.23 -9.32 -2.37
CA CYS A 164 -0.05 -8.99 -1.77
C CYS A 164 0.07 -7.55 -1.32
N THR A 165 -0.34 -6.69 -2.20
CA THR A 165 -0.61 -5.28 -1.89
C THR A 165 -1.87 -5.12 -1.06
#